data_d6dda7280a31011cd594e158fd1a32ce
#
_entry.id   d6dda7280a31011cd594e158fd1a32ce
#
_cell.length_a   1.000
_cell.length_b   1.000
_cell.length_c   1.000
_cell.angle_alpha   90.00
_cell.angle_beta   90.00
_cell.angle_gamma   90.00
#
_symmetry.space_group_name_H-M   'P 1'
#
loop_
_entity.id
_entity.type
_entity.pdbx_description
1 polymer ?
#
loop_
_entity_poly.entity_id
_entity_poly.type
_entity_poly.pdbx_seq_one_letter_code
_entity_poly.pdbx_strand_id
1 'polypeptide(L)'
;MKKKGWINFFQIIICMFIFLQPNAAFCAVPAEQFPPAKFTLPAPDSAPAQKYLGLKAAEPFKVSDIKAKLVVIEFMSAFCPHCLANAPIMNNIYKAIQGDSRLSDVKVIAIAIGNEKGAVEAYQKKFKTSFPILLDEDMAISASMEGVPTPTTMIVSTEDAKVLYSHTGVIQDPDGFVKQLKTLHKKK
;
A
#
# COMPACT_ATOMS: atom_id res chain seq x y z
N MET A 1 -58.43 -22.78 36.84
CA MET A 1 -57.79 -21.46 36.94
C MET A 1 -56.60 -21.44 35.98
N LYS A 2 -56.72 -20.74 34.85
CA LYS A 2 -55.67 -20.65 33.79
C LYS A 2 -54.79 -19.43 34.08
N LYS A 3 -53.51 -19.64 34.39
CA LYS A 3 -52.52 -18.56 34.48
C LYS A 3 -52.07 -18.19 33.09
N LYS A 4 -52.44 -16.99 32.59
CA LYS A 4 -51.89 -16.39 31.36
C LYS A 4 -50.41 -15.97 31.65
N GLY A 5 -49.49 -16.54 30.89
CA GLY A 5 -48.07 -16.10 30.90
C GLY A 5 -47.94 -14.73 30.21
N TRP A 6 -47.53 -13.74 30.95
CA TRP A 6 -47.20 -12.40 30.50
C TRP A 6 -45.77 -12.46 29.95
N ILE A 7 -45.67 -12.61 28.62
CA ILE A 7 -44.40 -12.50 27.91
C ILE A 7 -44.02 -11.01 27.96
N ASN A 8 -42.93 -10.68 28.65
CA ASN A 8 -42.46 -9.31 28.81
C ASN A 8 -42.06 -8.70 27.46
N PHE A 9 -42.81 -7.68 27.05
CA PHE A 9 -42.56 -6.82 25.88
C PHE A 9 -41.14 -6.22 25.87
N PHE A 10 -40.46 -6.21 27.03
CA PHE A 10 -39.07 -5.73 27.20
C PHE A 10 -38.02 -6.67 26.62
N GLN A 11 -38.30 -7.96 26.45
CA GLN A 11 -37.32 -8.93 25.92
C GLN A 11 -37.23 -8.92 24.39
N ILE A 12 -38.25 -8.41 23.70
CA ILE A 12 -38.27 -8.32 22.24
C ILE A 12 -37.47 -7.10 21.76
N ILE A 13 -37.36 -6.02 22.54
CA ILE A 13 -36.59 -4.81 22.17
C ILE A 13 -35.09 -5.05 22.27
N ILE A 14 -34.62 -5.92 23.14
CA ILE A 14 -33.17 -6.20 23.31
C ILE A 14 -32.61 -7.03 22.14
N CYS A 15 -33.41 -7.89 21.51
CA CYS A 15 -32.96 -8.68 20.36
C CYS A 15 -32.88 -7.89 19.03
N MET A 16 -33.53 -6.72 18.94
CA MET A 16 -33.57 -5.94 17.70
C MET A 16 -32.39 -4.94 17.56
N PHE A 17 -31.62 -4.72 18.65
CA PHE A 17 -30.48 -3.79 18.62
C PHE A 17 -29.12 -4.44 18.28
N ILE A 18 -29.06 -5.77 18.13
CA ILE A 18 -27.79 -6.49 17.89
C ILE A 18 -27.43 -6.55 16.39
N PHE A 19 -28.32 -6.14 15.47
CA PHE A 19 -28.11 -6.30 14.02
C PHE A 19 -27.69 -5.03 13.25
N LEU A 20 -27.41 -3.89 13.92
CA LEU A 20 -26.91 -2.68 13.27
C LEU A 20 -25.46 -2.40 13.65
N GLN A 21 -24.59 -3.36 13.45
CA GLN A 21 -23.16 -3.06 13.31
C GLN A 21 -22.95 -2.69 11.83
N PRO A 22 -22.54 -1.47 11.48
CA PRO A 22 -22.02 -1.21 10.15
C PRO A 22 -20.69 -1.96 10.06
N ASN A 23 -20.72 -3.15 9.48
CA ASN A 23 -19.51 -3.74 8.93
C ASN A 23 -19.03 -2.77 7.86
N ALA A 24 -18.13 -1.86 8.22
CA ALA A 24 -17.29 -1.17 7.25
C ALA A 24 -16.49 -2.28 6.56
N ALA A 25 -17.06 -2.84 5.50
CA ALA A 25 -16.35 -3.73 4.61
C ALA A 25 -15.19 -2.92 4.03
N PHE A 26 -14.03 -3.07 4.64
CA PHE A 26 -12.77 -2.59 4.12
C PHE A 26 -12.65 -3.19 2.72
N CYS A 27 -12.66 -2.35 1.69
CA CYS A 27 -12.48 -2.76 0.30
C CYS A 27 -11.00 -3.06 0.06
N ALA A 28 -10.49 -4.08 0.76
CA ALA A 28 -9.19 -4.65 0.43
C ALA A 28 -9.42 -5.53 -0.81
N VAL A 29 -8.92 -5.11 -1.95
CA VAL A 29 -8.84 -5.96 -3.13
C VAL A 29 -7.94 -7.14 -2.75
N PRO A 30 -8.38 -8.40 -2.88
CA PRO A 30 -7.56 -9.54 -2.52
C PRO A 30 -6.21 -9.50 -3.25
N ALA A 31 -5.11 -9.73 -2.53
CA ALA A 31 -3.75 -9.71 -3.10
C ALA A 31 -3.59 -10.69 -4.28
N GLU A 32 -4.38 -11.77 -4.28
CA GLU A 32 -4.45 -12.78 -5.33
C GLU A 32 -5.01 -12.27 -6.67
N GLN A 33 -5.59 -11.06 -6.68
CA GLN A 33 -6.16 -10.43 -7.86
C GLN A 33 -5.10 -9.75 -8.74
N PHE A 34 -3.89 -9.53 -8.22
CA PHE A 34 -2.81 -8.93 -8.98
C PHE A 34 -1.78 -9.98 -9.39
N PRO A 35 -1.26 -9.91 -10.65
CA PRO A 35 -0.15 -10.75 -11.08
C PRO A 35 1.11 -10.48 -10.25
N PRO A 36 2.10 -11.40 -10.21
CA PRO A 36 3.38 -11.10 -9.58
C PRO A 36 4.03 -9.84 -10.18
N ALA A 37 4.63 -9.03 -9.31
CA ALA A 37 5.29 -7.76 -9.69
C ALA A 37 6.61 -7.99 -10.45
N LYS A 38 6.54 -8.66 -11.62
CA LYS A 38 7.69 -9.05 -12.45
C LYS A 38 8.06 -8.02 -13.51
N PHE A 39 7.49 -6.82 -13.45
CA PHE A 39 7.84 -5.70 -14.32
C PHE A 39 9.26 -5.19 -14.07
N THR A 40 9.80 -4.48 -15.05
CA THR A 40 11.07 -3.76 -14.93
C THR A 40 10.78 -2.33 -14.48
N LEU A 41 11.44 -1.92 -13.41
CA LEU A 41 11.40 -0.55 -12.90
C LEU A 41 12.47 0.30 -13.60
N PRO A 42 12.22 1.60 -13.84
CA PRO A 42 13.23 2.50 -14.41
C PRO A 42 14.40 2.68 -13.43
N ALA A 43 15.54 3.09 -13.96
CA ALA A 43 16.69 3.45 -13.13
C ALA A 43 16.30 4.50 -12.07
N PRO A 44 16.83 4.41 -10.83
CA PRO A 44 16.60 5.44 -9.83
C PRO A 44 17.16 6.79 -10.31
N ASP A 45 16.44 7.87 -10.07
CA ASP A 45 16.78 9.23 -10.51
C ASP A 45 17.93 9.86 -9.73
N SER A 46 18.39 9.23 -8.63
CA SER A 46 19.42 9.80 -7.76
C SER A 46 20.26 8.72 -7.07
N ALA A 47 21.53 9.08 -6.78
CA ALA A 47 22.43 8.22 -6.00
C ALA A 47 21.89 7.85 -4.59
N PRO A 48 21.23 8.75 -3.85
CA PRO A 48 20.54 8.39 -2.61
C PRO A 48 19.47 7.32 -2.79
N ALA A 49 18.63 7.41 -3.84
CA ALA A 49 17.60 6.43 -4.14
C ALA A 49 18.22 5.07 -4.50
N GLN A 50 19.27 5.05 -5.34
CA GLN A 50 20.02 3.85 -5.68
C GLN A 50 20.59 3.18 -4.42
N LYS A 51 21.24 3.95 -3.54
CA LYS A 51 21.80 3.46 -2.26
C LYS A 51 20.71 2.92 -1.34
N TYR A 52 19.58 3.63 -1.24
CA TYR A 52 18.43 3.22 -0.43
C TYR A 52 17.88 1.86 -0.87
N LEU A 53 17.78 1.62 -2.17
CA LEU A 53 17.31 0.36 -2.75
C LEU A 53 18.38 -0.73 -2.75
N GLY A 54 19.65 -0.39 -2.47
CA GLY A 54 20.78 -1.31 -2.45
C GLY A 54 21.19 -1.81 -3.83
N LEU A 55 20.92 -1.04 -4.88
CA LEU A 55 21.24 -1.37 -6.26
C LEU A 55 22.72 -1.11 -6.58
N LYS A 56 23.31 -1.97 -7.42
CA LYS A 56 24.73 -1.85 -7.81
C LYS A 56 24.99 -0.77 -8.84
N ALA A 57 24.02 -0.50 -9.72
CA ALA A 57 24.11 0.48 -10.79
C ALA A 57 22.82 1.29 -10.89
N ALA A 58 22.89 2.46 -11.54
CA ALA A 58 21.74 3.28 -11.91
C ALA A 58 21.16 2.82 -13.24
N GLU A 59 20.63 1.59 -13.27
CA GLU A 59 20.07 0.93 -14.46
C GLU A 59 18.62 0.47 -14.15
N PRO A 60 17.81 0.17 -15.17
CA PRO A 60 16.52 -0.48 -14.97
C PRO A 60 16.68 -1.79 -14.19
N PHE A 61 15.78 -2.04 -13.23
CA PHE A 61 15.91 -3.14 -12.28
C PHE A 61 14.55 -3.81 -12.01
N LYS A 62 14.56 -4.97 -11.38
CA LYS A 62 13.36 -5.69 -10.95
C LYS A 62 13.15 -5.54 -9.45
N VAL A 63 11.94 -5.82 -8.99
CA VAL A 63 11.63 -5.84 -7.55
C VAL A 63 12.57 -6.80 -6.82
N SER A 64 12.95 -7.92 -7.44
CA SER A 64 13.91 -8.90 -6.89
C SER A 64 15.34 -8.39 -6.73
N ASP A 65 15.71 -7.30 -7.39
CA ASP A 65 17.05 -6.73 -7.30
C ASP A 65 17.20 -5.78 -6.12
N ILE A 66 16.08 -5.38 -5.52
CA ILE A 66 16.06 -4.51 -4.33
C ILE A 66 16.59 -5.28 -3.12
N LYS A 67 17.56 -4.70 -2.40
CA LYS A 67 18.08 -5.26 -1.15
C LYS A 67 17.07 -5.10 -0.01
N ALA A 68 16.04 -5.92 -0.05
CA ALA A 68 14.98 -5.97 0.95
C ALA A 68 14.37 -7.37 0.99
N LYS A 69 13.64 -7.68 2.04
CA LYS A 69 12.78 -8.86 2.17
C LYS A 69 11.39 -8.60 1.60
N LEU A 70 10.87 -7.42 1.92
CA LEU A 70 9.59 -6.92 1.43
C LEU A 70 9.75 -5.51 0.87
N VAL A 71 8.95 -5.18 -0.13
CA VAL A 71 8.80 -3.84 -0.67
C VAL A 71 7.34 -3.41 -0.58
N VAL A 72 7.11 -2.24 0.01
CA VAL A 72 5.84 -1.54 -0.07
C VAL A 72 5.87 -0.70 -1.34
N ILE A 73 4.95 -0.96 -2.26
CA ILE A 73 4.83 -0.26 -3.55
C ILE A 73 3.50 0.49 -3.57
N GLU A 74 3.55 1.82 -3.71
CA GLU A 74 2.36 2.64 -3.97
C GLU A 74 2.27 2.97 -5.45
N PHE A 75 1.23 2.53 -6.13
CA PHE A 75 0.86 3.05 -7.45
C PHE A 75 0.05 4.33 -7.27
N MET A 76 0.54 5.43 -7.80
CA MET A 76 -0.04 6.75 -7.57
C MET A 76 -0.04 7.62 -8.83
N SER A 77 -0.76 8.73 -8.78
CA SER A 77 -0.60 9.83 -9.73
C SER A 77 -0.59 11.17 -8.99
N ALA A 78 0.31 12.05 -9.40
CA ALA A 78 0.44 13.41 -8.85
C ALA A 78 -0.81 14.27 -9.05
N PHE A 79 -1.71 13.85 -9.94
CA PHE A 79 -2.96 14.55 -10.25
C PHE A 79 -4.21 13.90 -9.62
N CYS A 80 -4.06 12.73 -8.99
CA CYS A 80 -5.18 12.02 -8.38
C CYS A 80 -5.50 12.59 -6.98
N PRO A 81 -6.73 13.11 -6.74
CA PRO A 81 -7.09 13.68 -5.43
C PRO A 81 -6.92 12.70 -4.26
N HIS A 82 -7.24 11.43 -4.46
CA HIS A 82 -7.07 10.39 -3.44
C HIS A 82 -5.59 10.10 -3.15
N CYS A 83 -4.70 10.20 -4.16
CA CYS A 83 -3.26 10.10 -3.96
C CYS A 83 -2.72 11.28 -3.16
N LEU A 84 -3.21 12.50 -3.44
CA LEU A 84 -2.85 13.68 -2.66
C LEU A 84 -3.27 13.53 -1.18
N ALA A 85 -4.44 12.95 -0.91
CA ALA A 85 -4.90 12.66 0.43
C ALA A 85 -4.09 11.54 1.11
N ASN A 86 -3.61 10.55 0.33
CA ASN A 86 -2.82 9.42 0.83
C ASN A 86 -1.35 9.78 1.14
N ALA A 87 -0.80 10.85 0.51
CA ALA A 87 0.60 11.23 0.63
C ALA A 87 1.12 11.41 2.08
N PRO A 88 0.43 12.17 2.97
CA PRO A 88 0.87 12.29 4.36
C PRO A 88 0.79 10.95 5.12
N ILE A 89 -0.15 10.08 4.75
CA ILE A 89 -0.33 8.76 5.35
C ILE A 89 0.85 7.86 4.98
N MET A 90 1.23 7.81 3.70
CA MET A 90 2.39 7.06 3.22
C MET A 90 3.69 7.56 3.84
N ASN A 91 3.85 8.87 4.03
CA ASN A 91 4.99 9.42 4.76
C ASN A 91 5.05 8.94 6.22
N ASN A 92 3.90 8.82 6.89
CA ASN A 92 3.84 8.30 8.26
C ASN A 92 4.16 6.80 8.31
N ILE A 93 3.64 6.01 7.36
CA ILE A 93 3.98 4.58 7.20
C ILE A 93 5.48 4.43 6.96
N TYR A 94 6.06 5.23 6.05
CA TYR A 94 7.49 5.23 5.79
C TYR A 94 8.31 5.52 7.06
N LYS A 95 7.96 6.56 7.81
CA LYS A 95 8.62 6.90 9.08
C LYS A 95 8.50 5.76 10.10
N ALA A 96 7.34 5.13 10.22
CA ALA A 96 7.13 4.01 11.12
C ALA A 96 8.00 2.79 10.75
N ILE A 97 8.18 2.52 9.44
CA ILE A 97 9.08 1.48 8.94
C ILE A 97 10.53 1.82 9.27
N GLN A 98 10.99 3.06 8.97
CA GLN A 98 12.36 3.48 9.23
C GLN A 98 12.70 3.54 10.73
N GLY A 99 11.72 3.79 11.59
CA GLY A 99 11.87 3.83 13.06
C GLY A 99 11.87 2.46 13.74
N ASP A 100 11.55 1.37 13.03
CA ASP A 100 11.52 0.00 13.60
C ASP A 100 12.69 -0.84 13.05
N SER A 101 13.68 -1.09 13.88
CA SER A 101 14.87 -1.89 13.49
C SER A 101 14.53 -3.29 12.96
N ARG A 102 13.38 -3.84 13.34
CA ARG A 102 12.89 -5.14 12.85
C ARG A 102 12.42 -5.10 11.39
N LEU A 103 12.21 -3.91 10.84
CA LEU A 103 11.80 -3.66 9.46
C LEU A 103 12.91 -3.05 8.61
N SER A 104 14.18 -3.15 9.06
CA SER A 104 15.34 -2.56 8.35
C SER A 104 15.54 -3.09 6.93
N ASP A 105 15.05 -4.29 6.65
CA ASP A 105 15.01 -4.96 5.35
C ASP A 105 13.66 -4.81 4.61
N VAL A 106 12.88 -3.79 4.97
CA VAL A 106 11.70 -3.35 4.22
C VAL A 106 12.00 -2.03 3.52
N LYS A 107 11.64 -1.92 2.25
CA LYS A 107 11.75 -0.68 1.47
C LYS A 107 10.36 -0.19 1.05
N VAL A 108 10.27 1.12 0.82
CA VAL A 108 9.06 1.78 0.32
C VAL A 108 9.41 2.50 -0.97
N ILE A 109 8.62 2.30 -2.01
CA ILE A 109 8.71 3.05 -3.27
C ILE A 109 7.31 3.46 -3.71
N ALA A 110 7.23 4.47 -4.56
CA ALA A 110 6.02 4.73 -5.33
C ALA A 110 6.31 4.60 -6.84
N ILE A 111 5.27 4.32 -7.62
CA ILE A 111 5.26 4.28 -9.09
C ILE A 111 4.24 5.31 -9.55
N ALA A 112 4.72 6.35 -10.23
CA ALA A 112 3.89 7.47 -10.69
C ALA A 112 3.37 7.19 -12.11
N ILE A 113 2.12 6.71 -12.20
CA ILE A 113 1.47 6.28 -13.44
C ILE A 113 1.09 7.48 -14.30
N GLY A 114 1.57 7.51 -15.54
CA GLY A 114 1.24 8.53 -16.53
C GLY A 114 1.67 9.95 -16.10
N ASN A 115 2.73 10.05 -15.31
CA ASN A 115 3.24 11.33 -14.83
C ASN A 115 4.63 11.61 -15.39
N GLU A 116 4.81 12.83 -15.87
CA GLU A 116 6.11 13.37 -16.22
C GLU A 116 6.93 13.74 -14.97
N LYS A 117 8.25 13.76 -15.13
CA LYS A 117 9.22 14.05 -14.05
C LYS A 117 8.89 15.33 -13.27
N GLY A 118 8.56 16.44 -13.95
CA GLY A 118 8.27 17.72 -13.31
C GLY A 118 7.07 17.69 -12.36
N ALA A 119 6.02 16.90 -12.72
CA ALA A 119 4.85 16.71 -11.86
C ALA A 119 5.21 15.93 -10.60
N VAL A 120 6.05 14.89 -10.72
CA VAL A 120 6.51 14.09 -9.60
C VAL A 120 7.42 14.89 -8.67
N GLU A 121 8.34 15.70 -9.20
CA GLU A 121 9.19 16.60 -8.40
C GLU A 121 8.36 17.62 -7.61
N ALA A 122 7.34 18.22 -8.24
CA ALA A 122 6.42 19.13 -7.56
C ALA A 122 5.64 18.42 -6.43
N TYR A 123 5.18 17.19 -6.67
CA TYR A 123 4.51 16.35 -5.67
C TYR A 123 5.45 16.05 -4.50
N GLN A 124 6.68 15.56 -4.77
CA GLN A 124 7.68 15.25 -3.74
C GLN A 124 7.99 16.46 -2.87
N LYS A 125 8.19 17.62 -3.49
CA LYS A 125 8.43 18.88 -2.79
C LYS A 125 7.26 19.29 -1.90
N LYS A 126 6.02 19.21 -2.44
CA LYS A 126 4.79 19.59 -1.72
C LYS A 126 4.58 18.73 -0.48
N PHE A 127 4.70 17.40 -0.61
CA PHE A 127 4.43 16.46 0.47
C PHE A 127 5.67 16.04 1.28
N LYS A 128 6.87 16.54 0.90
CA LYS A 128 8.14 16.18 1.54
C LYS A 128 8.36 14.67 1.57
N THR A 129 8.02 14.00 0.46
CA THR A 129 8.16 12.55 0.32
C THR A 129 9.64 12.15 0.36
N SER A 130 10.01 11.23 1.26
CA SER A 130 11.40 10.84 1.52
C SER A 130 11.78 9.46 0.98
N PHE A 131 10.86 8.76 0.33
CA PHE A 131 11.11 7.51 -0.38
C PHE A 131 11.11 7.74 -1.90
N PRO A 132 11.77 6.87 -2.70
CA PRO A 132 11.82 7.02 -4.14
C PRO A 132 10.45 6.94 -4.81
N ILE A 133 10.19 7.82 -5.78
CA ILE A 133 9.07 7.75 -6.70
C ILE A 133 9.64 7.50 -8.09
N LEU A 134 9.29 6.37 -8.69
CA LEU A 134 9.73 5.94 -10.01
C LEU A 134 8.67 6.29 -11.05
N LEU A 135 9.10 6.66 -12.24
CA LEU A 135 8.21 7.08 -13.31
C LEU A 135 7.67 5.87 -14.10
N ASP A 136 6.39 5.89 -14.41
CA ASP A 136 5.71 5.01 -15.37
C ASP A 136 4.98 5.90 -16.38
N GLU A 137 5.76 6.69 -17.15
CA GLU A 137 5.25 7.75 -18.05
C GLU A 137 4.34 7.20 -19.14
N ASP A 138 4.72 6.06 -19.71
CA ASP A 138 3.99 5.33 -20.76
C ASP A 138 2.96 4.34 -20.20
N MET A 139 2.81 4.26 -18.89
CA MET A 139 1.92 3.35 -18.20
C MET A 139 2.18 1.85 -18.45
N ALA A 140 3.38 1.47 -18.91
CA ALA A 140 3.72 0.10 -19.24
C ALA A 140 3.75 -0.80 -18.00
N ILE A 141 4.23 -0.28 -16.86
CA ILE A 141 4.24 -1.00 -15.57
C ILE A 141 2.81 -1.23 -15.10
N SER A 142 2.00 -0.17 -15.10
CA SER A 142 0.59 -0.23 -14.72
C SER A 142 -0.19 -1.22 -15.59
N ALA A 143 0.02 -1.20 -16.90
CA ALA A 143 -0.60 -2.12 -17.84
C ALA A 143 -0.19 -3.58 -17.57
N SER A 144 1.08 -3.84 -17.23
CA SER A 144 1.56 -5.20 -16.86
C SER A 144 0.94 -5.76 -15.58
N MET A 145 0.35 -4.87 -14.77
CA MET A 145 -0.38 -5.18 -13.55
C MET A 145 -1.91 -5.12 -13.74
N GLU A 146 -2.38 -5.30 -14.99
CA GLU A 146 -3.80 -5.32 -15.37
C GLU A 146 -4.54 -3.98 -15.13
N GLY A 147 -3.80 -2.87 -15.15
CA GLY A 147 -4.38 -1.54 -14.97
C GLY A 147 -4.70 -1.21 -13.51
N VAL A 148 -3.67 -0.95 -12.72
CA VAL A 148 -3.80 -0.67 -11.28
C VAL A 148 -4.49 0.68 -11.02
N PRO A 149 -5.61 0.73 -10.27
CA PRO A 149 -6.21 1.98 -9.83
C PRO A 149 -5.29 2.77 -8.89
N THR A 150 -5.44 4.10 -8.85
CA THR A 150 -4.63 4.95 -7.96
C THR A 150 -5.47 5.62 -6.87
N PRO A 151 -4.98 5.67 -5.61
CA PRO A 151 -3.80 4.97 -5.12
C PRO A 151 -4.07 3.48 -4.89
N THR A 152 -3.10 2.62 -5.16
CA THR A 152 -3.09 1.24 -4.69
C THR A 152 -1.75 0.97 -4.02
N THR A 153 -1.78 0.50 -2.78
CA THR A 153 -0.58 0.17 -2.01
C THR A 153 -0.46 -1.33 -1.85
N MET A 154 0.67 -1.90 -2.27
CA MET A 154 0.95 -3.33 -2.23
C MET A 154 2.13 -3.64 -1.30
N ILE A 155 2.12 -4.83 -0.67
CA ILE A 155 3.28 -5.42 -0.01
C ILE A 155 3.74 -6.58 -0.88
N VAL A 156 4.96 -6.49 -1.38
CA VAL A 156 5.52 -7.43 -2.36
C VAL A 156 6.74 -8.13 -1.77
N SER A 157 6.85 -9.43 -1.96
CA SER A 157 8.05 -10.20 -1.65
C SER A 157 9.11 -10.00 -2.74
N THR A 158 10.34 -9.70 -2.35
CA THR A 158 11.46 -9.58 -3.31
C THR A 158 11.94 -10.92 -3.84
N GLU A 159 11.72 -12.01 -3.10
CA GLU A 159 12.17 -13.35 -3.46
C GLU A 159 11.49 -13.89 -4.73
N ASP A 160 10.17 -13.72 -4.82
CA ASP A 160 9.33 -14.31 -5.87
C ASP A 160 8.45 -13.28 -6.59
N ALA A 161 8.60 -11.99 -6.24
CA ALA A 161 7.80 -10.85 -6.71
C ALA A 161 6.28 -11.03 -6.45
N LYS A 162 5.89 -11.91 -5.50
CA LYS A 162 4.50 -12.15 -5.17
C LYS A 162 3.90 -10.99 -4.40
N VAL A 163 2.70 -10.55 -4.79
CA VAL A 163 1.89 -9.60 -4.04
C VAL A 163 1.29 -10.34 -2.85
N LEU A 164 1.68 -9.96 -1.64
CA LEU A 164 1.24 -10.57 -0.37
C LEU A 164 0.05 -9.86 0.25
N TYR A 165 -0.14 -8.59 -0.10
CA TYR A 165 -1.23 -7.75 0.36
C TYR A 165 -1.42 -6.60 -0.62
N SER A 166 -2.66 -6.16 -0.81
CA SER A 166 -2.99 -4.96 -1.57
C SER A 166 -4.13 -4.19 -0.89
N HIS A 167 -4.09 -2.86 -1.04
CA HIS A 167 -5.14 -1.94 -0.61
C HIS A 167 -5.33 -0.88 -1.69
N THR A 168 -6.54 -0.77 -2.22
CA THR A 168 -6.92 0.28 -3.17
C THR A 168 -7.67 1.40 -2.46
N GLY A 169 -7.31 2.64 -2.75
CA GLY A 169 -7.85 3.84 -2.11
C GLY A 169 -6.95 4.39 -1.01
N VAL A 170 -7.43 5.42 -0.32
CA VAL A 170 -6.74 6.06 0.81
C VAL A 170 -6.69 5.09 1.98
N ILE A 171 -5.51 4.87 2.57
CA ILE A 171 -5.34 4.01 3.75
C ILE A 171 -5.99 4.68 4.96
N GLN A 172 -7.08 4.10 5.46
CA GLN A 172 -7.84 4.65 6.61
C GLN A 172 -7.21 4.27 7.96
N ASP A 173 -6.51 3.14 8.03
CA ASP A 173 -5.84 2.63 9.23
C ASP A 173 -4.35 2.37 8.94
N PRO A 174 -3.49 3.40 9.02
CA PRO A 174 -2.05 3.25 8.78
C PRO A 174 -1.35 2.36 9.81
N ASP A 175 -1.81 2.34 11.06
CA ASP A 175 -1.26 1.47 12.10
C ASP A 175 -1.60 0.01 11.84
N GLY A 176 -2.83 -0.27 11.41
CA GLY A 176 -3.26 -1.59 10.96
C GLY A 176 -2.46 -2.06 9.74
N PHE A 177 -2.18 -1.17 8.79
CA PHE A 177 -1.31 -1.48 7.65
C PHE A 177 0.10 -1.88 8.10
N VAL A 178 0.73 -1.12 8.99
CA VAL A 178 2.05 -1.44 9.56
C VAL A 178 2.03 -2.75 10.35
N LYS A 179 0.96 -3.04 11.08
CA LYS A 179 0.78 -4.32 11.78
C LYS A 179 0.69 -5.49 10.80
N GLN A 180 -0.05 -5.33 9.70
CA GLN A 180 -0.14 -6.32 8.63
C GLN A 180 1.23 -6.57 7.99
N LEU A 181 1.98 -5.51 7.67
CA LEU A 181 3.33 -5.59 7.16
C LEU A 181 4.25 -6.40 8.09
N LYS A 182 4.23 -6.12 9.40
CA LYS A 182 4.99 -6.87 10.41
C LYS A 182 4.62 -8.36 10.45
N THR A 183 3.34 -8.66 10.27
CA THR A 183 2.85 -10.05 10.25
C THR A 183 3.38 -10.79 9.03
N LEU A 184 3.33 -10.16 7.85
CA LEU A 184 3.86 -10.73 6.61
C LEU A 184 5.39 -10.87 6.66
N HIS A 185 6.08 -9.88 7.21
CA HIS A 185 7.53 -9.88 7.36
C HIS A 185 8.04 -11.05 8.22
N LYS A 186 7.31 -11.45 9.27
CA LYS A 186 7.66 -12.60 10.12
C LYS A 186 7.45 -13.95 9.43
N LYS A 187 6.54 -14.02 8.45
CA LYS A 187 6.20 -15.28 7.75
C LYS A 187 7.15 -15.60 6.59
N LYS A 188 7.90 -14.63 6.13
CA LYS A 188 8.92 -14.74 5.09
C LYS A 188 10.32 -14.85 5.71
#